data_cdd731fd505a72db02f258c113a59c58
#
_entry.id   cdd731fd505a72db02f258c113a59c58
#
_cell.length_a   1.000
_cell.length_b   1.000
_cell.length_c   1.000
_cell.angle_alpha   90.00
_cell.angle_beta   90.00
_cell.angle_gamma   90.00
#
_symmetry.space_group_name_H-M   'P 1'
#
loop_
_entity.id
_entity.type
_entity.pdbx_description
1 polymer ?
#
loop_
_entity_poly.entity_id
_entity_poly.type
_entity_poly.pdbx_seq_one_letter_code
_entity_poly.pdbx_strand_id
1 'polypeptide(L)'
;MAILGEDFFREQVRALWYESNRGCWWADKSKCTFCGIAEGGFRHKPMDRVLEDLRWLQGRFPDKYVFFTDLIINEGFAGKLLAALPDTEALPPLGMQLKVFRELHEVAELRAIQARVILPGIESFSTRLLKRMRKGTTGKQNLYFLRNAQSMGIQTQYALIWGFPGDTREEYDYLRWLIPKISHIRPPREFEAAQLLRDAPMYQEAGALGITNLAYWKVYDMVYPEWADKASLANYFVGDFPSEIYQAPELLQELEALVVQWRNHHRQSCLHMQSIGNGQYLIEDRRMVHGYEMRHHLVQEPRAQHIMTPTRMAACTEDHAWALEQALGVVLDDWYVPLVLAQSDLLLMLDQSATEVPIQQETAFDTMNS
;
A
#
# COMPACT_ATOMS: atom_id res chain seq x y z
N MET A 1 9.45 1.33 31.26
CA MET A 1 10.91 1.29 31.47
C MET A 1 11.31 0.85 32.88
N ALA A 2 10.64 1.32 33.95
CA ALA A 2 11.00 0.96 35.34
C ALA A 2 10.92 -0.55 35.69
N ILE A 3 10.14 -1.35 34.97
CA ILE A 3 9.92 -2.77 35.25
C ILE A 3 10.93 -3.69 34.52
N LEU A 4 11.30 -3.34 33.30
CA LEU A 4 12.13 -4.21 32.44
C LEU A 4 13.61 -3.79 32.37
N GLY A 5 13.96 -2.63 32.93
CA GLY A 5 15.33 -2.09 32.85
C GLY A 5 15.69 -1.53 31.48
N GLU A 6 16.67 -0.64 31.47
CA GLU A 6 17.11 0.08 30.27
C GLU A 6 17.84 -0.82 29.26
N ASP A 7 18.62 -1.78 29.77
CA ASP A 7 19.37 -2.73 28.94
C ASP A 7 18.44 -3.64 28.14
N PHE A 8 17.34 -4.10 28.74
CA PHE A 8 16.31 -4.87 28.03
C PHE A 8 15.76 -4.10 26.83
N PHE A 9 15.44 -2.81 26.99
CA PHE A 9 14.95 -1.96 25.90
C PHE A 9 16.01 -1.78 24.81
N ARG A 10 17.26 -1.62 25.17
CA ARG A 10 18.35 -1.47 24.21
C ARG A 10 18.58 -2.73 23.40
N GLU A 11 18.53 -3.90 23.99
CA GLU A 11 18.86 -5.16 23.37
C GLU A 11 17.67 -5.85 22.67
N GLN A 12 16.49 -5.82 23.28
CA GLN A 12 15.33 -6.61 22.85
C GLN A 12 14.29 -5.83 22.04
N VAL A 13 14.15 -4.53 22.26
CA VAL A 13 13.17 -3.68 21.56
C VAL A 13 13.82 -3.11 20.31
N ARG A 14 13.35 -3.51 19.12
CA ARG A 14 13.84 -3.02 17.84
C ARG A 14 13.07 -1.78 17.34
N ALA A 15 11.81 -1.64 17.72
CA ALA A 15 10.95 -0.55 17.31
C ALA A 15 10.33 0.15 18.51
N LEU A 16 10.30 1.48 18.48
CA LEU A 16 9.59 2.32 19.43
C LEU A 16 8.24 2.68 18.85
N TRP A 17 7.18 2.51 19.64
CA TRP A 17 5.83 2.83 19.24
C TRP A 17 5.49 4.27 19.62
N TYR A 18 5.05 5.06 18.64
CA TYR A 18 4.77 6.48 18.80
C TYR A 18 3.40 6.83 18.22
N GLU A 19 2.62 7.62 18.95
CA GLU A 19 1.30 8.09 18.51
C GLU A 19 1.40 9.59 18.18
N SER A 20 1.21 9.96 16.89
CA SER A 20 1.11 11.35 16.47
C SER A 20 -0.32 11.83 16.29
N ASN A 21 -1.23 10.90 16.02
CA ASN A 21 -2.65 11.20 15.88
C ASN A 21 -3.53 10.05 16.40
N ARG A 22 -4.82 10.32 16.56
CA ARG A 22 -5.82 9.36 16.97
C ARG A 22 -7.08 9.53 16.14
N GLY A 23 -7.72 8.40 15.76
CA GLY A 23 -8.84 8.37 14.84
C GLY A 23 -8.39 8.26 13.38
N CYS A 24 -9.31 8.39 12.45
CA CYS A 24 -9.06 8.31 11.01
C CYS A 24 -9.70 9.51 10.31
N TRP A 25 -8.88 10.41 9.76
CA TRP A 25 -9.37 11.60 9.05
C TRP A 25 -10.22 11.27 7.81
N TRP A 26 -10.01 10.08 7.22
CA TRP A 26 -10.86 9.61 6.14
C TRP A 26 -12.23 9.18 6.64
N ALA A 27 -12.31 8.56 7.82
CA ALA A 27 -13.59 8.15 8.41
C ALA A 27 -14.50 9.37 8.73
N ASP A 28 -13.92 10.52 9.05
CA ASP A 28 -14.67 11.77 9.24
C ASP A 28 -15.28 12.30 7.92
N LYS A 29 -14.69 11.93 6.76
CA LYS A 29 -15.17 12.32 5.43
C LYS A 29 -16.08 11.25 4.81
N SER A 30 -15.62 9.99 4.85
CA SER A 30 -16.28 8.84 4.21
C SER A 30 -15.73 7.54 4.80
N LYS A 31 -16.41 7.00 5.81
CA LYS A 31 -15.98 5.77 6.47
C LYS A 31 -15.99 4.59 5.50
N CYS A 32 -14.86 3.84 5.47
CA CYS A 32 -14.78 2.62 4.65
C CYS A 32 -15.80 1.58 5.14
N THR A 33 -16.49 0.91 4.21
CA THR A 33 -17.63 0.03 4.54
C THR A 33 -17.26 -1.16 5.45
N PHE A 34 -16.03 -1.64 5.36
CA PHE A 34 -15.51 -2.77 6.15
C PHE A 34 -14.80 -2.35 7.45
N CYS A 35 -14.60 -1.06 7.68
CA CYS A 35 -13.75 -0.59 8.74
C CYS A 35 -14.48 -0.53 10.09
N GLY A 36 -14.04 -1.36 11.03
CA GLY A 36 -14.55 -1.44 12.41
C GLY A 36 -13.97 -0.41 13.38
N ILE A 37 -13.39 0.70 12.89
CA ILE A 37 -12.92 1.78 13.77
C ILE A 37 -14.14 2.46 14.37
N ALA A 38 -14.19 2.51 15.72
CA ALA A 38 -15.22 3.24 16.43
C ALA A 38 -15.15 4.74 16.13
N GLU A 39 -16.29 5.41 16.11
CA GLU A 39 -16.37 6.86 15.94
C GLU A 39 -15.70 7.58 17.11
N GLY A 40 -14.99 8.67 16.83
CA GLY A 40 -14.27 9.41 17.87
C GLY A 40 -13.65 10.72 17.41
N GLY A 41 -13.78 11.03 16.11
CA GLY A 41 -13.18 12.21 15.49
C GLY A 41 -11.66 12.09 15.34
N PHE A 42 -11.15 12.74 14.29
CA PHE A 42 -9.72 12.79 14.04
C PHE A 42 -9.06 13.94 14.81
N ARG A 43 -7.97 13.65 15.50
CA ARG A 43 -7.17 14.65 16.22
C ARG A 43 -5.69 14.30 16.12
N HIS A 44 -4.83 15.29 16.01
CA HIS A 44 -3.40 15.09 15.84
C HIS A 44 -2.59 16.05 16.72
N LYS A 45 -1.36 15.66 17.04
CA LYS A 45 -0.38 16.54 17.67
C LYS A 45 0.05 17.64 16.69
N PRO A 46 0.38 18.85 17.17
CA PRO A 46 1.07 19.85 16.37
C PRO A 46 2.41 19.32 15.83
N MET A 47 2.84 19.77 14.64
CA MET A 47 4.05 19.25 13.99
C MET A 47 5.33 19.52 14.77
N ASP A 48 5.43 20.68 15.40
CA ASP A 48 6.54 21.05 16.31
C ASP A 48 6.69 20.04 17.46
N ARG A 49 5.57 19.61 18.06
CA ARG A 49 5.57 18.57 19.10
C ARG A 49 5.99 17.22 18.56
N VAL A 50 5.54 16.83 17.37
CA VAL A 50 5.96 15.58 16.74
C VAL A 50 7.46 15.57 16.50
N LEU A 51 8.00 16.66 15.99
CA LEU A 51 9.43 16.80 15.72
C LEU A 51 10.27 16.77 17.01
N GLU A 52 9.82 17.45 18.07
CA GLU A 52 10.46 17.40 19.39
C GLU A 52 10.50 15.97 19.95
N ASP A 53 9.36 15.25 19.87
CA ASP A 53 9.26 13.86 20.33
C ASP A 53 10.20 12.94 19.53
N LEU A 54 10.27 13.08 18.19
CA LEU A 54 11.17 12.29 17.33
C LEU A 54 12.65 12.56 17.63
N ARG A 55 13.04 13.82 17.85
CA ARG A 55 14.40 14.21 18.26
C ARG A 55 14.78 13.58 19.60
N TRP A 56 13.87 13.65 20.56
CA TRP A 56 14.09 13.03 21.87
C TRP A 56 14.26 11.52 21.77
N LEU A 57 13.40 10.84 20.98
CA LEU A 57 13.48 9.39 20.74
C LEU A 57 14.80 9.01 20.07
N GLN A 58 15.21 9.75 19.04
CA GLN A 58 16.47 9.49 18.33
C GLN A 58 17.69 9.75 19.22
N GLY A 59 17.71 10.82 19.97
CA GLY A 59 18.81 11.11 20.89
C GLY A 59 18.97 10.07 21.99
N ARG A 60 17.85 9.47 22.43
CA ARG A 60 17.84 8.44 23.49
C ARG A 60 18.07 7.02 22.96
N PHE A 61 17.62 6.72 21.74
CA PHE A 61 17.61 5.39 21.13
C PHE A 61 18.00 5.50 19.63
N PRO A 62 19.25 5.86 19.31
CA PRO A 62 19.66 6.21 17.95
C PRO A 62 19.63 5.06 16.96
N ASP A 63 19.62 3.81 17.44
CA ASP A 63 19.60 2.57 16.66
C ASP A 63 18.21 1.96 16.47
N LYS A 64 17.16 2.65 16.93
CA LYS A 64 15.79 2.12 16.91
C LYS A 64 14.94 2.71 15.80
N TYR A 65 14.05 1.88 15.27
CA TYR A 65 12.96 2.35 14.42
C TYR A 65 11.90 3.07 15.28
N VAL A 66 11.26 4.08 14.71
CA VAL A 66 10.04 4.67 15.28
C VAL A 66 8.86 4.26 14.41
N PHE A 67 7.94 3.47 14.98
CA PHE A 67 6.74 3.03 14.29
C PHE A 67 5.53 3.79 14.83
N PHE A 68 4.84 4.51 13.93
CA PHE A 68 3.62 5.24 14.28
C PHE A 68 2.47 4.25 14.51
N THR A 69 1.83 4.36 15.69
CA THR A 69 0.65 3.56 16.04
C THR A 69 -0.65 4.13 15.48
N ASP A 70 -0.53 5.21 14.74
CA ASP A 70 -1.64 5.92 14.10
C ASP A 70 -2.40 4.98 13.16
N LEU A 71 -3.73 5.02 13.21
CA LEU A 71 -4.59 4.26 12.28
C LEU A 71 -4.38 4.69 10.84
N ILE A 72 -4.00 5.94 10.65
CA ILE A 72 -3.65 6.55 9.37
C ILE A 72 -2.88 7.83 9.65
N ILE A 73 -1.73 8.00 9.02
CA ILE A 73 -0.97 9.24 9.15
C ILE A 73 -1.74 10.43 8.56
N ASN A 74 -1.53 11.63 9.09
CA ASN A 74 -2.20 12.84 8.64
C ASN A 74 -1.86 13.16 7.17
N GLU A 75 -2.80 13.73 6.43
CA GLU A 75 -2.61 14.15 5.04
C GLU A 75 -1.51 15.23 4.93
N GLY A 76 -0.57 15.05 3.99
CA GLY A 76 0.58 15.93 3.81
C GLY A 76 1.59 15.88 4.97
N PHE A 77 1.59 14.82 5.79
CA PHE A 77 2.49 14.68 6.94
C PHE A 77 3.96 14.75 6.55
N ALA A 78 4.37 14.03 5.50
CA ALA A 78 5.77 13.97 5.08
C ALA A 78 6.29 15.35 4.65
N GLY A 79 5.57 16.06 3.79
CA GLY A 79 5.95 17.40 3.37
C GLY A 79 5.98 18.42 4.51
N LYS A 80 5.01 18.34 5.45
CA LYS A 80 5.01 19.20 6.64
C LYS A 80 6.19 18.91 7.56
N LEU A 81 6.55 17.63 7.73
CA LEU A 81 7.69 17.23 8.54
C LEU A 81 9.01 17.72 7.91
N LEU A 82 9.18 17.54 6.59
CA LEU A 82 10.33 18.05 5.84
C LEU A 82 10.47 19.57 5.95
N ALA A 83 9.36 20.30 5.79
CA ALA A 83 9.37 21.76 5.91
C ALA A 83 9.76 22.26 7.31
N ALA A 84 9.56 21.44 8.34
CA ALA A 84 9.92 21.76 9.73
C ALA A 84 11.35 21.31 10.12
N LEU A 85 12.02 20.51 9.25
CA LEU A 85 13.38 20.02 9.52
C LEU A 85 14.45 21.02 9.05
N PRO A 86 15.49 21.29 9.84
CA PRO A 86 16.72 21.88 9.33
C PRO A 86 17.40 20.95 8.31
N ASP A 87 18.03 21.50 7.28
CA ASP A 87 18.67 20.76 6.17
C ASP A 87 19.68 19.67 6.59
N THR A 88 20.20 19.74 7.80
CA THR A 88 21.24 18.83 8.32
C THR A 88 20.71 17.81 9.33
N GLU A 89 19.42 17.80 9.62
CA GLU A 89 18.87 16.93 10.67
C GLU A 89 18.48 15.56 10.11
N ALA A 90 19.04 14.50 10.69
CA ALA A 90 18.65 13.12 10.39
C ALA A 90 17.47 12.68 11.27
N LEU A 91 16.47 12.04 10.67
CA LEU A 91 15.39 11.37 11.39
C LEU A 91 15.73 9.90 11.64
N PRO A 92 15.15 9.27 12.68
CA PRO A 92 15.20 7.82 12.82
C PRO A 92 14.46 7.16 11.67
N PRO A 93 14.76 5.89 11.34
CA PRO A 93 13.94 5.15 10.38
C PRO A 93 12.49 5.06 10.86
N LEU A 94 11.54 5.44 9.99
CA LEU A 94 10.12 5.51 10.33
C LEU A 94 9.32 4.36 9.72
N GLY A 95 8.29 3.92 10.47
CA GLY A 95 7.25 3.03 9.99
C GLY A 95 5.86 3.63 10.25
N MET A 96 4.90 3.49 9.31
CA MET A 96 3.59 4.12 9.46
C MET A 96 2.51 3.48 8.60
N GLN A 97 1.25 3.69 9.01
CA GLN A 97 0.07 3.40 8.21
C GLN A 97 -0.39 4.67 7.49
N LEU A 98 -0.76 4.54 6.21
CA LEU A 98 -1.18 5.69 5.41
C LEU A 98 -2.26 5.34 4.39
N LYS A 99 -2.99 6.35 3.95
CA LYS A 99 -3.79 6.29 2.74
C LYS A 99 -2.89 6.48 1.53
N VAL A 100 -3.16 5.76 0.47
CA VAL A 100 -2.39 5.85 -0.78
C VAL A 100 -2.34 7.30 -1.29
N PHE A 101 -1.15 7.77 -1.58
CA PHE A 101 -0.89 9.07 -2.21
C PHE A 101 -1.09 8.97 -3.73
N ARG A 102 -1.31 10.11 -4.35
CA ARG A 102 -1.65 10.18 -5.79
C ARG A 102 -0.43 10.46 -6.66
N GLU A 103 0.50 11.24 -6.13
CA GLU A 103 1.59 11.84 -6.89
C GLU A 103 2.95 11.24 -6.48
N LEU A 104 3.88 11.21 -7.44
CA LEU A 104 5.22 10.66 -7.21
C LEU A 104 6.00 11.46 -6.16
N HIS A 105 5.86 12.80 -6.15
CA HIS A 105 6.57 13.64 -5.20
C HIS A 105 6.20 13.32 -3.74
N GLU A 106 4.93 12.97 -3.45
CA GLU A 106 4.49 12.57 -2.10
C GLU A 106 5.20 11.29 -1.62
N VAL A 107 5.51 10.38 -2.56
CA VAL A 107 6.30 9.16 -2.25
C VAL A 107 7.78 9.50 -2.04
N ALA A 108 8.32 10.46 -2.80
CA ALA A 108 9.68 10.96 -2.61
C ALA A 108 9.83 11.65 -1.24
N GLU A 109 8.83 12.41 -0.79
CA GLU A 109 8.79 12.98 0.55
C GLU A 109 8.82 11.90 1.64
N LEU A 110 8.12 10.78 1.48
CA LEU A 110 8.21 9.65 2.41
C LEU A 110 9.63 9.10 2.51
N ARG A 111 10.32 8.93 1.37
CA ARG A 111 11.73 8.51 1.37
C ARG A 111 12.60 9.52 2.10
N ALA A 112 12.40 10.82 1.84
CA ALA A 112 13.19 11.89 2.45
C ALA A 112 13.05 11.96 3.98
N ILE A 113 11.87 11.67 4.54
CA ILE A 113 11.67 11.55 5.99
C ILE A 113 12.09 10.19 6.57
N GLN A 114 12.87 9.39 5.86
CA GLN A 114 13.33 8.06 6.29
C GLN A 114 12.19 7.03 6.53
N ALA A 115 11.06 7.12 5.83
CA ALA A 115 10.03 6.08 5.89
C ALA A 115 10.58 4.79 5.24
N ARG A 116 10.77 3.74 6.04
CA ARG A 116 11.34 2.45 5.61
C ARG A 116 10.27 1.37 5.44
N VAL A 117 9.26 1.40 6.28
CA VAL A 117 8.13 0.44 6.24
C VAL A 117 6.82 1.20 6.28
N ILE A 118 5.97 0.96 5.30
CA ILE A 118 4.64 1.56 5.25
C ILE A 118 3.56 0.51 5.09
N LEU A 119 2.41 0.78 5.71
CA LEU A 119 1.20 -0.02 5.58
C LEU A 119 0.16 0.82 4.81
N PRO A 120 0.21 0.79 3.45
CA PRO A 120 -0.74 1.53 2.64
C PRO A 120 -2.08 0.79 2.59
N GLY A 121 -3.17 1.52 2.72
CA GLY A 121 -4.50 0.97 2.54
C GLY A 121 -4.82 0.71 1.06
N ILE A 122 -4.34 -0.39 0.52
CA ILE A 122 -4.53 -0.81 -0.88
C ILE A 122 -5.90 -1.48 -1.09
N GLU A 123 -6.20 -2.51 -0.36
CA GLU A 123 -7.40 -3.35 -0.30
C GLU A 123 -7.79 -3.99 -1.65
N SER A 124 -7.63 -3.33 -2.79
CA SER A 124 -7.93 -3.85 -4.13
C SER A 124 -7.22 -3.07 -5.24
N PHE A 125 -7.12 -3.68 -6.42
CA PHE A 125 -6.78 -3.00 -7.68
C PHE A 125 -8.00 -2.74 -8.57
N SER A 126 -9.21 -3.17 -8.18
CA SER A 126 -10.46 -2.85 -8.85
C SER A 126 -11.04 -1.54 -8.31
N THR A 127 -11.13 -0.52 -9.16
CA THR A 127 -11.75 0.76 -8.79
C THR A 127 -13.24 0.61 -8.45
N ARG A 128 -13.95 -0.36 -9.07
CA ARG A 128 -15.34 -0.65 -8.73
C ARG A 128 -15.44 -1.18 -7.30
N LEU A 129 -14.58 -2.14 -6.93
CA LEU A 129 -14.55 -2.70 -5.58
C LEU A 129 -14.15 -1.64 -4.55
N LEU A 130 -13.13 -0.80 -4.85
CA LEU A 130 -12.73 0.32 -3.99
C LEU A 130 -13.85 1.36 -3.78
N LYS A 131 -14.72 1.58 -4.77
CA LYS A 131 -15.92 2.41 -4.62
C LYS A 131 -16.94 1.78 -3.68
N ARG A 132 -17.20 0.45 -3.77
CA ARG A 132 -18.03 -0.30 -2.81
C ARG A 132 -17.49 -0.18 -1.38
N MET A 133 -16.19 -0.27 -1.24
CA MET A 133 -15.49 -0.08 0.04
C MET A 133 -15.54 1.36 0.56
N ARG A 134 -16.01 2.34 -0.22
CA ARG A 134 -15.91 3.79 0.09
C ARG A 134 -14.46 4.20 0.40
N LYS A 135 -13.48 3.56 -0.26
CA LYS A 135 -12.05 3.74 0.03
C LYS A 135 -11.52 5.09 -0.44
N GLY A 136 -12.10 5.67 -1.50
CA GLY A 136 -11.71 6.97 -2.06
C GLY A 136 -10.34 6.95 -2.74
N THR A 137 -9.88 5.78 -3.18
CA THR A 137 -8.73 5.57 -4.07
C THR A 137 -9.18 4.80 -5.30
N THR A 138 -8.34 4.72 -6.31
CA THR A 138 -8.57 3.95 -7.53
C THR A 138 -7.52 2.85 -7.70
N GLY A 139 -7.80 1.87 -8.55
CA GLY A 139 -6.85 0.82 -8.88
C GLY A 139 -5.56 1.37 -9.48
N LYS A 140 -5.69 2.37 -10.35
CA LYS A 140 -4.56 3.14 -10.93
C LYS A 140 -3.67 3.71 -9.83
N GLN A 141 -4.26 4.43 -8.88
CA GLN A 141 -3.51 5.07 -7.79
C GLN A 141 -2.79 4.04 -6.92
N ASN A 142 -3.46 2.95 -6.58
CA ASN A 142 -2.90 1.87 -5.76
C ASN A 142 -1.69 1.21 -6.42
N LEU A 143 -1.79 0.87 -7.71
CA LEU A 143 -0.71 0.22 -8.44
C LEU A 143 0.48 1.16 -8.66
N TYR A 144 0.21 2.39 -9.07
CA TYR A 144 1.23 3.42 -9.27
C TYR A 144 1.98 3.73 -7.97
N PHE A 145 1.26 3.84 -6.85
CA PHE A 145 1.86 4.04 -5.54
C PHE A 145 2.79 2.89 -5.14
N LEU A 146 2.37 1.62 -5.29
CA LEU A 146 3.20 0.46 -4.95
C LEU A 146 4.48 0.40 -5.79
N ARG A 147 4.35 0.67 -7.09
CA ARG A 147 5.50 0.76 -8.01
C ARG A 147 6.48 1.84 -7.55
N ASN A 148 6.00 3.04 -7.24
CA ASN A 148 6.84 4.15 -6.82
C ASN A 148 7.48 3.91 -5.43
N ALA A 149 6.71 3.41 -4.47
CA ALA A 149 7.23 3.08 -3.14
C ALA A 149 8.38 2.05 -3.22
N GLN A 150 8.21 1.00 -4.05
CA GLN A 150 9.26 -0.01 -4.23
C GLN A 150 10.49 0.57 -4.94
N SER A 151 10.33 1.41 -5.97
CA SER A 151 11.43 2.12 -6.64
C SER A 151 12.19 3.05 -5.70
N MET A 152 11.50 3.65 -4.71
CA MET A 152 12.09 4.48 -3.66
C MET A 152 12.70 3.67 -2.50
N GLY A 153 12.74 2.34 -2.57
CA GLY A 153 13.28 1.47 -1.53
C GLY A 153 12.42 1.39 -0.27
N ILE A 154 11.13 1.79 -0.34
CA ILE A 154 10.20 1.75 0.77
C ILE A 154 9.51 0.38 0.79
N GLN A 155 9.55 -0.32 1.91
CA GLN A 155 8.85 -1.59 2.09
C GLN A 155 7.36 -1.36 2.31
N THR A 156 6.52 -1.98 1.49
CA THR A 156 5.06 -1.94 1.64
C THR A 156 4.53 -3.23 2.27
N GLN A 157 3.55 -3.13 3.17
CA GLN A 157 2.79 -4.25 3.72
C GLN A 157 1.31 -3.92 3.59
N TYR A 158 0.55 -4.70 2.83
CA TYR A 158 -0.85 -4.42 2.55
C TYR A 158 -1.67 -5.71 2.43
N ALA A 159 -2.98 -5.60 2.55
CA ALA A 159 -3.94 -6.66 2.29
C ALA A 159 -4.68 -6.43 0.97
N LEU A 160 -5.17 -7.51 0.37
CA LEU A 160 -6.23 -7.51 -0.61
C LEU A 160 -7.46 -8.16 0.02
N ILE A 161 -8.61 -7.52 -0.11
CA ILE A 161 -9.86 -7.95 0.53
C ILE A 161 -10.89 -8.29 -0.56
N TRP A 162 -11.57 -9.43 -0.41
CA TRP A 162 -12.58 -9.92 -1.33
C TRP A 162 -13.91 -10.22 -0.61
N GLY A 163 -14.99 -10.45 -1.35
CA GLY A 163 -16.28 -10.85 -0.80
C GLY A 163 -17.09 -9.70 -0.21
N PHE A 164 -17.36 -8.67 -1.02
CA PHE A 164 -18.20 -7.53 -0.62
C PHE A 164 -19.64 -7.66 -1.12
N PRO A 165 -20.62 -7.12 -0.40
CA PRO A 165 -22.00 -7.10 -0.87
C PRO A 165 -22.12 -6.50 -2.28
N GLY A 166 -22.70 -7.27 -3.20
CA GLY A 166 -22.90 -6.88 -4.60
C GLY A 166 -21.65 -6.82 -5.46
N ASP A 167 -20.53 -7.43 -5.05
CA ASP A 167 -19.36 -7.58 -5.91
C ASP A 167 -19.66 -8.45 -7.12
N THR A 168 -18.83 -8.31 -8.16
CA THR A 168 -19.01 -9.02 -9.42
C THR A 168 -17.77 -9.82 -9.79
N ARG A 169 -17.96 -10.90 -10.53
CA ARG A 169 -16.88 -11.77 -11.03
C ARG A 169 -15.82 -10.97 -11.82
N GLU A 170 -16.23 -9.98 -12.61
CA GLU A 170 -15.33 -9.15 -13.41
C GLU A 170 -14.26 -8.42 -12.57
N GLU A 171 -14.62 -8.02 -11.33
CA GLU A 171 -13.71 -7.34 -10.40
C GLU A 171 -12.55 -8.24 -9.97
N TYR A 172 -12.75 -9.56 -10.03
CA TYR A 172 -11.78 -10.60 -9.67
C TYR A 172 -11.07 -11.20 -10.88
N ASP A 173 -11.74 -11.36 -12.02
CA ASP A 173 -11.11 -11.75 -13.29
C ASP A 173 -10.03 -10.75 -13.68
N TYR A 174 -10.25 -9.47 -13.40
CA TYR A 174 -9.24 -8.45 -13.59
C TYR A 174 -7.99 -8.69 -12.73
N LEU A 175 -8.15 -9.07 -11.45
CA LEU A 175 -7.03 -9.38 -10.56
C LEU A 175 -6.24 -10.60 -11.06
N ARG A 176 -6.94 -11.64 -11.55
CA ARG A 176 -6.33 -12.81 -12.18
C ARG A 176 -5.45 -12.44 -13.36
N TRP A 177 -5.90 -11.52 -14.21
CA TRP A 177 -5.14 -11.00 -15.35
C TRP A 177 -3.94 -10.12 -14.92
N LEU A 178 -4.07 -9.39 -13.82
CA LEU A 178 -3.06 -8.41 -13.36
C LEU A 178 -1.89 -9.08 -12.64
N ILE A 179 -2.13 -10.03 -11.73
CA ILE A 179 -1.11 -10.64 -10.85
C ILE A 179 0.14 -11.09 -11.63
N PRO A 180 0.05 -11.83 -12.75
CA PRO A 180 1.24 -12.25 -13.48
C PRO A 180 2.12 -11.10 -13.98
N LYS A 181 1.52 -9.93 -14.25
CA LYS A 181 2.21 -8.74 -14.76
C LYS A 181 2.91 -7.94 -13.67
N ILE A 182 2.44 -8.05 -12.42
CA ILE A 182 2.95 -7.32 -11.26
C ILE A 182 3.74 -8.19 -10.28
N SER A 183 4.12 -9.42 -10.69
CA SER A 183 4.79 -10.39 -9.81
C SER A 183 6.14 -9.90 -9.24
N HIS A 184 6.74 -8.86 -9.82
CA HIS A 184 7.95 -8.17 -9.34
C HIS A 184 7.65 -7.08 -8.28
N ILE A 185 6.42 -6.60 -8.19
CA ILE A 185 5.98 -5.71 -7.13
C ILE A 185 5.72 -6.55 -5.87
N ARG A 186 6.03 -6.01 -4.69
CA ARG A 186 5.85 -6.73 -3.42
C ARG A 186 4.41 -7.25 -3.30
N PRO A 187 4.23 -8.55 -3.02
CA PRO A 187 2.90 -9.16 -2.91
C PRO A 187 2.16 -8.70 -1.64
N PRO A 188 0.82 -8.85 -1.60
CA PRO A 188 0.04 -8.57 -0.41
C PRO A 188 0.43 -9.53 0.72
N ARG A 189 0.42 -9.02 1.94
CA ARG A 189 0.60 -9.84 3.14
C ARG A 189 -0.58 -10.77 3.36
N GLU A 190 -1.80 -10.23 3.19
CA GLU A 190 -3.04 -10.97 3.37
C GLU A 190 -3.89 -10.90 2.08
N PHE A 191 -4.63 -11.98 1.81
CA PHE A 191 -5.69 -12.07 0.81
C PHE A 191 -6.88 -12.72 1.52
N GLU A 192 -7.82 -11.92 1.97
CA GLU A 192 -8.82 -12.34 2.95
C GLU A 192 -10.23 -11.88 2.60
N ALA A 193 -11.22 -12.58 3.14
CA ALA A 193 -12.62 -12.19 3.00
C ALA A 193 -12.93 -10.94 3.82
N ALA A 194 -13.81 -10.09 3.29
CA ALA A 194 -14.37 -8.96 4.03
C ALA A 194 -15.09 -9.44 5.30
N GLN A 195 -14.81 -8.79 6.42
CA GLN A 195 -15.38 -9.16 7.71
C GLN A 195 -16.48 -8.18 8.12
N LEU A 196 -17.56 -8.71 8.69
CA LEU A 196 -18.62 -7.90 9.29
C LEU A 196 -18.23 -7.54 10.72
N LEU A 197 -17.74 -6.32 10.91
CA LEU A 197 -17.35 -5.80 12.22
C LEU A 197 -18.43 -4.89 12.80
N ARG A 198 -18.65 -4.91 14.11
CA ARG A 198 -19.70 -4.16 14.82
C ARG A 198 -19.79 -2.69 14.41
N ASP A 199 -18.65 -2.00 14.36
CA ASP A 199 -18.61 -0.57 14.08
C ASP A 199 -18.42 -0.25 12.59
N ALA A 200 -18.38 -1.28 11.73
CA ALA A 200 -18.26 -1.09 10.28
C ALA A 200 -19.63 -0.74 9.66
N PRO A 201 -19.67 0.14 8.65
CA PRO A 201 -20.91 0.39 7.91
C PRO A 201 -21.56 -0.87 7.32
N MET A 202 -20.79 -1.90 6.94
CA MET A 202 -21.32 -3.18 6.52
C MET A 202 -22.22 -3.83 7.56
N TYR A 203 -21.97 -3.64 8.84
CA TYR A 203 -22.82 -4.13 9.91
C TYR A 203 -23.95 -3.12 10.25
N GLN A 204 -23.62 -1.86 10.40
CA GLN A 204 -24.58 -0.85 10.83
C GLN A 204 -25.61 -0.48 9.75
N GLU A 205 -25.21 -0.52 8.49
CA GLU A 205 -26.06 -0.25 7.32
C GLU A 205 -26.46 -1.55 6.61
N ALA A 206 -26.44 -2.71 7.29
CA ALA A 206 -26.59 -4.04 6.70
C ALA A 206 -27.82 -4.14 5.79
N GLY A 207 -28.97 -3.66 6.24
CA GLY A 207 -30.21 -3.68 5.45
C GLY A 207 -30.10 -2.90 4.14
N ALA A 208 -29.42 -1.74 4.13
CA ALA A 208 -29.21 -0.92 2.93
C ALA A 208 -28.22 -1.59 1.96
N LEU A 209 -27.33 -2.43 2.46
CA LEU A 209 -26.36 -3.21 1.68
C LEU A 209 -26.87 -4.60 1.28
N GLY A 210 -28.15 -4.92 1.58
CA GLY A 210 -28.76 -6.21 1.27
C GLY A 210 -28.23 -7.37 2.12
N ILE A 211 -27.64 -7.09 3.28
CA ILE A 211 -27.15 -8.09 4.22
C ILE A 211 -28.31 -8.51 5.13
N THR A 212 -28.55 -9.81 5.20
CA THR A 212 -29.63 -10.45 5.97
C THR A 212 -29.05 -11.51 6.91
N ASN A 213 -29.88 -12.09 7.78
CA ASN A 213 -29.51 -13.18 8.70
C ASN A 213 -28.28 -12.87 9.55
N LEU A 214 -28.15 -11.61 10.02
CA LEU A 214 -27.06 -11.20 10.86
C LEU A 214 -27.03 -11.98 12.18
N ALA A 215 -25.90 -12.62 12.45
CA ALA A 215 -25.64 -13.33 13.70
C ALA A 215 -24.19 -13.07 14.14
N TYR A 216 -23.94 -13.14 15.42
CA TYR A 216 -22.55 -13.12 15.90
C TYR A 216 -21.80 -14.40 15.49
N TRP A 217 -20.50 -14.29 15.33
CA TRP A 217 -19.66 -15.43 14.92
C TRP A 217 -19.70 -16.54 15.97
N LYS A 218 -20.03 -17.79 15.59
CA LYS A 218 -20.21 -18.93 16.51
C LYS A 218 -19.02 -19.19 17.43
N VAL A 219 -17.83 -18.69 17.11
CA VAL A 219 -16.68 -18.81 18.01
C VAL A 219 -16.94 -18.21 19.40
N TYR A 220 -17.83 -17.21 19.48
CA TYR A 220 -18.23 -16.62 20.78
C TYR A 220 -18.95 -17.60 21.70
N ASP A 221 -19.61 -18.64 21.15
CA ASP A 221 -20.22 -19.70 21.94
C ASP A 221 -19.20 -20.60 22.62
N MET A 222 -17.99 -20.67 22.07
CA MET A 222 -16.88 -21.45 22.63
C MET A 222 -16.10 -20.68 23.71
N VAL A 223 -16.10 -19.34 23.61
CA VAL A 223 -15.29 -18.46 24.48
C VAL A 223 -16.08 -17.96 25.69
N TYR A 224 -17.35 -17.67 25.51
CA TYR A 224 -18.19 -17.07 26.56
C TYR A 224 -19.19 -18.08 27.13
N PRO A 225 -19.49 -18.01 28.46
CA PRO A 225 -20.48 -18.88 29.09
C PRO A 225 -21.88 -18.60 28.55
N GLU A 226 -22.80 -19.56 28.75
CA GLU A 226 -24.18 -19.49 28.24
C GLU A 226 -24.96 -18.27 28.76
N TRP A 227 -24.69 -17.83 29.97
CA TRP A 227 -25.37 -16.68 30.60
C TRP A 227 -24.92 -15.31 30.06
N ALA A 228 -23.81 -15.26 29.29
CA ALA A 228 -23.28 -14.02 28.72
C ALA A 228 -24.11 -13.56 27.53
N ASP A 229 -24.40 -12.28 27.43
CA ASP A 229 -24.98 -11.65 26.25
C ASP A 229 -23.91 -11.55 25.13
N LYS A 230 -23.75 -12.64 24.42
CA LYS A 230 -22.74 -12.77 23.36
C LYS A 230 -22.98 -11.81 22.21
N ALA A 231 -24.23 -11.47 21.92
CA ALA A 231 -24.57 -10.52 20.88
C ALA A 231 -24.05 -9.11 21.20
N SER A 232 -24.09 -8.69 22.46
CA SER A 232 -23.52 -7.42 22.91
C SER A 232 -22.00 -7.43 23.02
N LEU A 233 -21.39 -8.59 23.32
CA LEU A 233 -19.95 -8.74 23.46
C LEU A 233 -19.22 -8.94 22.12
N ALA A 234 -19.90 -9.49 21.10
CA ALA A 234 -19.30 -9.82 19.81
C ALA A 234 -18.87 -8.56 19.04
N ASN A 235 -17.70 -8.63 18.44
CA ASN A 235 -17.22 -7.66 17.46
C ASN A 235 -17.30 -8.17 16.02
N TYR A 236 -17.32 -9.51 15.84
CA TYR A 236 -17.37 -10.17 14.54
C TYR A 236 -18.74 -10.81 14.33
N PHE A 237 -19.30 -10.60 13.14
CA PHE A 237 -20.59 -11.10 12.72
C PHE A 237 -20.52 -11.85 11.40
N VAL A 238 -21.54 -12.61 11.10
CA VAL A 238 -21.80 -13.24 9.81
C VAL A 238 -23.18 -12.78 9.31
N GLY A 239 -23.37 -12.83 8.01
CA GLY A 239 -24.64 -12.49 7.37
C GLY A 239 -24.64 -12.96 5.93
N ASP A 240 -25.84 -13.10 5.36
CA ASP A 240 -26.03 -13.50 3.96
C ASP A 240 -26.18 -12.25 3.08
N PHE A 241 -25.44 -12.21 1.98
CA PHE A 241 -25.54 -11.15 0.97
C PHE A 241 -25.14 -11.66 -0.41
N PRO A 242 -25.64 -11.04 -1.48
CA PRO A 242 -25.23 -11.40 -2.83
C PRO A 242 -23.76 -11.02 -3.07
N SER A 243 -22.95 -11.97 -3.51
CA SER A 243 -21.56 -11.78 -3.90
C SER A 243 -21.20 -12.85 -4.92
N GLU A 244 -20.72 -12.42 -6.09
CA GLU A 244 -20.41 -13.35 -7.16
C GLU A 244 -19.14 -14.16 -6.91
N ILE A 245 -18.19 -13.65 -6.11
CA ILE A 245 -16.98 -14.43 -5.79
C ILE A 245 -17.33 -15.64 -4.91
N TYR A 246 -18.31 -15.53 -4.00
CA TYR A 246 -18.77 -16.68 -3.21
C TYR A 246 -19.48 -17.74 -4.06
N GLN A 247 -19.99 -17.35 -5.24
CA GLN A 247 -20.64 -18.26 -6.20
C GLN A 247 -19.64 -18.81 -7.23
N ALA A 248 -18.39 -18.38 -7.21
CA ALA A 248 -17.32 -18.80 -8.10
C ALA A 248 -16.10 -19.35 -7.34
N PRO A 249 -16.26 -20.46 -6.58
CA PRO A 249 -15.19 -21.01 -5.75
C PRO A 249 -13.95 -21.42 -6.55
N GLU A 250 -14.10 -21.81 -7.81
CA GLU A 250 -12.98 -22.12 -8.71
C GLU A 250 -12.13 -20.88 -9.02
N LEU A 251 -12.74 -19.71 -9.21
CA LEU A 251 -12.03 -18.46 -9.42
C LEU A 251 -11.30 -18.03 -8.14
N LEU A 252 -11.95 -18.17 -6.99
CA LEU A 252 -11.34 -17.85 -5.71
C LEU A 252 -10.10 -18.72 -5.45
N GLN A 253 -10.20 -20.03 -5.66
CA GLN A 253 -9.05 -20.95 -5.53
C GLN A 253 -7.92 -20.60 -6.49
N GLU A 254 -8.24 -20.22 -7.73
CA GLU A 254 -7.24 -19.76 -8.70
C GLU A 254 -6.52 -18.49 -8.22
N LEU A 255 -7.26 -17.51 -7.69
CA LEU A 255 -6.70 -16.27 -7.16
C LEU A 255 -5.82 -16.53 -5.93
N GLU A 256 -6.25 -17.38 -5.01
CA GLU A 256 -5.45 -17.79 -3.85
C GLU A 256 -4.14 -18.45 -4.30
N ALA A 257 -4.20 -19.36 -5.28
CA ALA A 257 -3.02 -20.01 -5.85
C ALA A 257 -2.07 -19.00 -6.52
N LEU A 258 -2.61 -18.04 -7.28
CA LEU A 258 -1.81 -16.96 -7.90
C LEU A 258 -1.15 -16.05 -6.85
N VAL A 259 -1.84 -15.71 -5.78
CA VAL A 259 -1.26 -14.90 -4.69
C VAL A 259 -0.16 -15.68 -3.96
N VAL A 260 -0.35 -16.98 -3.71
CA VAL A 260 0.69 -17.85 -3.15
C VAL A 260 1.89 -17.94 -4.08
N GLN A 261 1.66 -18.13 -5.38
CA GLN A 261 2.74 -18.15 -6.39
C GLN A 261 3.48 -16.80 -6.43
N TRP A 262 2.77 -15.68 -6.39
CA TRP A 262 3.36 -14.34 -6.31
C TRP A 262 4.26 -14.19 -5.09
N ARG A 263 3.80 -14.57 -3.90
CA ARG A 263 4.60 -14.53 -2.65
C ARG A 263 5.87 -15.39 -2.73
N ASN A 264 5.75 -16.60 -3.28
CA ASN A 264 6.86 -17.54 -3.34
C ASN A 264 7.93 -17.13 -4.35
N HIS A 265 7.55 -16.47 -5.46
CA HIS A 265 8.47 -16.15 -6.55
C HIS A 265 8.79 -14.65 -6.67
N HIS A 266 8.22 -13.80 -5.82
CA HIS A 266 8.44 -12.35 -5.87
C HIS A 266 9.93 -11.98 -5.91
N ARG A 267 10.77 -12.59 -5.07
CA ARG A 267 12.21 -12.29 -5.00
C ARG A 267 12.98 -12.69 -6.26
N GLN A 268 12.43 -13.57 -7.09
CA GLN A 268 13.02 -14.00 -8.35
C GLN A 268 12.49 -13.20 -9.54
N SER A 269 11.42 -12.46 -9.34
CA SER A 269 10.79 -11.62 -10.37
C SER A 269 11.46 -10.25 -10.40
N CYS A 270 11.74 -9.74 -11.59
CA CYS A 270 12.20 -8.38 -11.78
C CYS A 270 11.50 -7.76 -12.99
N LEU A 271 11.31 -6.45 -12.93
CA LEU A 271 11.04 -5.57 -14.05
C LEU A 271 11.68 -4.24 -13.71
N HIS A 272 12.90 -4.02 -14.17
CA HIS A 272 13.73 -2.92 -13.73
C HIS A 272 14.44 -2.25 -14.92
N MET A 273 14.43 -0.92 -14.95
CA MET A 273 15.16 -0.10 -15.90
C MET A 273 16.41 0.48 -15.26
N GLN A 274 17.53 0.39 -15.96
CA GLN A 274 18.79 1.01 -15.58
C GLN A 274 19.39 1.80 -16.75
N SER A 275 20.08 2.90 -16.43
CA SER A 275 20.83 3.65 -17.42
C SER A 275 22.14 2.90 -17.78
N ILE A 276 22.42 2.80 -19.08
CA ILE A 276 23.69 2.23 -19.59
C ILE A 276 24.56 3.29 -20.27
N GLY A 277 24.20 4.58 -20.08
CA GLY A 277 24.91 5.72 -20.64
C GLY A 277 24.39 6.17 -22.00
N ASN A 278 24.80 7.37 -22.43
CA ASN A 278 24.48 7.96 -23.75
C ASN A 278 22.94 8.04 -24.02
N GLY A 279 22.11 8.27 -23.00
CA GLY A 279 20.65 8.31 -23.17
C GLY A 279 20.01 6.96 -23.52
N GLN A 280 20.72 5.87 -23.24
CA GLN A 280 20.24 4.51 -23.44
C GLN A 280 19.90 3.85 -22.11
N TYR A 281 18.84 3.04 -22.11
CA TYR A 281 18.34 2.34 -20.94
C TYR A 281 18.08 0.88 -21.27
N LEU A 282 18.49 -0.01 -20.36
CA LEU A 282 18.22 -1.43 -20.40
C LEU A 282 17.07 -1.75 -19.45
N ILE A 283 16.03 -2.41 -19.94
CA ILE A 283 14.95 -2.98 -19.12
C ILE A 283 15.17 -4.48 -19.04
N GLU A 284 15.29 -4.99 -17.82
CA GLU A 284 15.33 -6.40 -17.52
C GLU A 284 13.94 -6.84 -17.01
N ASP A 285 13.37 -7.87 -17.64
CA ASP A 285 12.05 -8.39 -17.32
C ASP A 285 12.11 -9.91 -17.08
N ARG A 286 11.79 -10.33 -15.86
CA ARG A 286 11.68 -11.72 -15.45
C ARG A 286 10.45 -11.90 -14.56
N ARG A 287 9.30 -11.89 -15.19
CA ARG A 287 8.02 -11.98 -14.45
C ARG A 287 7.23 -13.23 -14.78
N MET A 288 6.23 -13.51 -13.93
CA MET A 288 5.29 -14.62 -14.11
C MET A 288 4.58 -14.58 -15.47
N VAL A 289 4.24 -13.40 -15.99
CA VAL A 289 3.60 -13.20 -17.30
C VAL A 289 4.43 -13.78 -18.46
N HIS A 290 5.73 -13.98 -18.27
CA HIS A 290 6.66 -14.57 -19.24
C HIS A 290 7.20 -15.94 -18.77
N GLY A 291 6.53 -16.60 -17.81
CA GLY A 291 7.00 -17.87 -17.27
C GLY A 291 8.36 -17.76 -16.56
N TYR A 292 8.72 -16.57 -16.06
CA TYR A 292 10.00 -16.25 -15.43
C TYR A 292 11.22 -16.36 -16.38
N GLU A 293 11.02 -16.36 -17.69
CA GLU A 293 12.10 -16.23 -18.65
C GLU A 293 12.63 -14.79 -18.65
N MET A 294 13.97 -14.64 -18.71
CA MET A 294 14.61 -13.33 -18.75
C MET A 294 14.47 -12.72 -20.15
N ARG A 295 13.94 -11.50 -20.20
CA ARG A 295 13.83 -10.68 -21.39
C ARG A 295 14.56 -9.36 -21.19
N HIS A 296 15.08 -8.81 -22.27
CA HIS A 296 15.78 -7.54 -22.26
C HIS A 296 15.19 -6.62 -23.33
N HIS A 297 14.96 -5.36 -22.97
CA HIS A 297 14.56 -4.32 -23.90
C HIS A 297 15.53 -3.16 -23.82
N LEU A 298 16.10 -2.78 -24.96
CA LEU A 298 16.95 -1.60 -25.08
C LEU A 298 16.08 -0.44 -25.60
N VAL A 299 16.02 0.65 -24.84
CA VAL A 299 15.24 1.83 -25.17
C VAL A 299 16.07 3.11 -25.04
N GLN A 300 15.60 4.18 -25.68
CA GLN A 300 16.19 5.51 -25.63
C GLN A 300 15.10 6.54 -25.30
N GLU A 301 15.48 7.76 -24.95
CA GLU A 301 14.52 8.85 -24.88
C GLU A 301 14.00 9.21 -26.31
N PRO A 302 12.72 9.60 -26.47
CA PRO A 302 11.73 9.83 -25.40
C PRO A 302 10.97 8.56 -24.94
N ARG A 303 11.18 7.41 -25.58
CA ARG A 303 10.47 6.16 -25.26
C ARG A 303 10.60 5.78 -23.78
N ALA A 304 11.79 5.92 -23.19
CA ALA A 304 12.01 5.64 -21.77
C ALA A 304 11.10 6.50 -20.87
N GLN A 305 10.97 7.79 -21.17
CA GLN A 305 10.07 8.72 -20.46
C GLN A 305 8.60 8.30 -20.60
N HIS A 306 8.15 7.98 -21.83
CA HIS A 306 6.78 7.52 -22.07
C HIS A 306 6.47 6.23 -21.29
N ILE A 307 7.39 5.27 -21.25
CA ILE A 307 7.21 4.01 -20.51
C ILE A 307 7.06 4.28 -19.00
N MET A 308 7.76 5.27 -18.45
CA MET A 308 7.82 5.53 -17.02
C MET A 308 6.71 6.46 -16.50
N THR A 309 6.04 7.20 -17.38
CA THR A 309 5.06 8.24 -17.05
C THR A 309 3.62 7.74 -17.17
N PRO A 310 2.78 7.83 -16.11
CA PRO A 310 1.36 7.50 -16.23
C PRO A 310 0.66 8.48 -17.16
N THR A 311 -0.06 7.97 -18.15
CA THR A 311 -0.64 8.78 -19.22
C THR A 311 -2.10 8.39 -19.47
N ARG A 312 -2.99 9.38 -19.68
CA ARG A 312 -4.36 9.08 -20.11
C ARG A 312 -4.35 8.40 -21.47
N MET A 313 -5.21 7.37 -21.65
CA MET A 313 -5.25 6.59 -22.89
C MET A 313 -5.46 7.46 -24.13
N ALA A 314 -6.24 8.54 -24.03
CA ALA A 314 -6.44 9.49 -25.13
C ALA A 314 -5.17 10.27 -25.54
N ALA A 315 -4.14 10.31 -24.69
CA ALA A 315 -2.85 10.97 -24.94
C ALA A 315 -1.69 9.98 -25.15
N CYS A 316 -1.98 8.67 -25.16
CA CYS A 316 -0.96 7.64 -25.37
C CYS A 316 -0.39 7.71 -26.79
N THR A 317 0.92 7.47 -26.89
CA THR A 317 1.71 7.41 -28.12
C THR A 317 1.94 5.97 -28.55
N GLU A 318 2.61 5.77 -29.71
CA GLU A 318 3.07 4.45 -30.16
C GLU A 318 4.01 3.76 -29.14
N ASP A 319 4.78 4.54 -28.38
CA ASP A 319 5.63 4.01 -27.32
C ASP A 319 4.84 3.37 -26.17
N HIS A 320 3.70 3.98 -25.80
CA HIS A 320 2.78 3.37 -24.81
C HIS A 320 2.12 2.10 -25.36
N ALA A 321 1.72 2.10 -26.65
CA ALA A 321 1.17 0.91 -27.30
C ALA A 321 2.18 -0.23 -27.27
N TRP A 322 3.42 0.05 -27.68
CA TRP A 322 4.52 -0.91 -27.60
C TRP A 322 4.76 -1.41 -26.15
N ALA A 323 4.76 -0.51 -25.17
CA ALA A 323 4.96 -0.88 -23.77
C ALA A 323 3.84 -1.80 -23.25
N LEU A 324 2.59 -1.58 -23.67
CA LEU A 324 1.46 -2.45 -23.34
C LEU A 324 1.61 -3.84 -23.98
N GLU A 325 2.05 -3.93 -25.23
CA GLU A 325 2.33 -5.21 -25.91
C GLU A 325 3.43 -6.00 -25.20
N GLN A 326 4.46 -5.31 -24.70
CA GLN A 326 5.55 -5.91 -23.91
C GLN A 326 5.18 -6.13 -22.44
N ALA A 327 3.94 -5.83 -22.02
CA ALA A 327 3.49 -5.86 -20.64
C ALA A 327 4.32 -4.99 -19.66
N LEU A 328 4.98 -3.95 -20.16
CA LEU A 328 5.76 -2.99 -19.35
C LEU A 328 4.86 -1.96 -18.62
N GLY A 329 3.61 -1.90 -19.01
CA GLY A 329 2.52 -1.15 -18.40
C GLY A 329 1.20 -1.89 -18.50
N VAL A 330 0.17 -1.35 -17.89
CA VAL A 330 -1.22 -1.85 -17.95
C VAL A 330 -2.19 -0.70 -18.11
N VAL A 331 -3.39 -1.00 -18.60
CA VAL A 331 -4.48 -0.01 -18.64
C VAL A 331 -5.37 -0.16 -17.42
N LEU A 332 -5.49 0.91 -16.65
CA LEU A 332 -6.34 1.01 -15.47
C LEU A 332 -7.07 2.35 -15.46
N ASP A 333 -8.39 2.36 -15.27
CA ASP A 333 -9.19 3.57 -15.12
C ASP A 333 -8.96 4.58 -16.27
N ASP A 334 -8.84 4.11 -17.51
CA ASP A 334 -8.52 4.93 -18.70
C ASP A 334 -7.13 5.59 -18.68
N TRP A 335 -6.18 4.96 -17.96
CA TRP A 335 -4.78 5.38 -17.90
C TRP A 335 -3.84 4.24 -18.28
N TYR A 336 -2.80 4.58 -19.02
CA TYR A 336 -1.58 3.80 -19.01
C TYR A 336 -0.90 3.94 -17.64
N VAL A 337 -0.67 2.83 -16.98
CA VAL A 337 0.00 2.79 -15.66
C VAL A 337 1.32 2.05 -15.82
N PRO A 338 2.46 2.71 -15.61
CA PRO A 338 3.77 2.09 -15.73
C PRO A 338 3.99 1.02 -14.66
N LEU A 339 4.62 -0.09 -15.04
CA LEU A 339 5.01 -1.17 -14.13
C LEU A 339 6.52 -1.21 -13.88
N VAL A 340 7.31 -0.63 -14.76
CA VAL A 340 8.77 -0.68 -14.71
C VAL A 340 9.28 0.06 -13.47
N LEU A 341 10.12 -0.62 -12.68
CA LEU A 341 10.85 -0.04 -11.56
C LEU A 341 12.14 0.63 -12.06
N ALA A 342 12.64 1.60 -11.32
CA ALA A 342 13.96 2.17 -11.51
C ALA A 342 14.51 2.64 -10.15
N GLN A 343 15.80 2.91 -10.04
CA GLN A 343 16.34 3.63 -8.90
C GLN A 343 15.69 5.02 -8.79
N SER A 344 15.60 5.55 -7.57
CA SER A 344 14.86 6.78 -7.26
C SER A 344 15.21 7.95 -8.19
N ASP A 345 16.48 8.18 -8.43
CA ASP A 345 16.95 9.32 -9.22
C ASP A 345 16.57 9.18 -10.70
N LEU A 346 16.73 7.95 -11.24
CA LEU A 346 16.31 7.64 -12.59
C LEU A 346 14.78 7.73 -12.74
N LEU A 347 14.04 7.25 -11.73
CA LEU A 347 12.58 7.36 -11.69
C LEU A 347 12.14 8.82 -11.74
N LEU A 348 12.68 9.67 -10.86
CA LEU A 348 12.33 11.09 -10.77
C LEU A 348 12.72 11.86 -12.04
N MET A 349 13.80 11.45 -12.71
CA MET A 349 14.24 12.04 -13.98
C MET A 349 13.30 11.67 -15.15
N LEU A 350 12.85 10.42 -15.23
CA LEU A 350 12.09 9.91 -16.37
C LEU A 350 10.59 10.10 -16.24
N ASP A 351 10.03 10.06 -15.03
CA ASP A 351 8.61 10.22 -14.79
C ASP A 351 8.22 11.70 -14.80
N GLN A 352 7.72 12.16 -15.95
CA GLN A 352 7.36 13.56 -16.18
C GLN A 352 6.15 14.04 -15.37
N SER A 353 5.49 13.17 -14.62
CA SER A 353 4.46 13.56 -13.65
C SER A 353 5.04 14.13 -12.36
N ALA A 354 6.35 13.96 -12.14
CA ALA A 354 7.05 14.52 -10.98
C ALA A 354 7.20 16.05 -11.15
N THR A 355 6.45 16.82 -10.39
CA THR A 355 6.74 18.23 -10.19
C THR A 355 8.02 18.35 -9.36
N GLU A 356 8.89 19.34 -9.68
CA GLU A 356 10.22 19.53 -9.08
C GLU A 356 10.22 19.33 -7.56
N VAL A 357 10.88 18.26 -7.11
CA VAL A 357 11.17 18.00 -5.68
C VAL A 357 12.64 18.32 -5.44
N PRO A 358 13.00 19.09 -4.39
CA PRO A 358 14.40 19.32 -4.06
C PRO A 358 15.08 17.99 -3.66
N ILE A 359 16.01 17.53 -4.46
CA ILE A 359 16.78 16.30 -4.19
C ILE A 359 17.86 16.66 -3.16
N GLN A 360 17.74 16.18 -1.92
CA GLN A 360 18.84 16.20 -0.96
C GLN A 360 19.84 15.09 -1.30
N GLN A 361 21.13 15.44 -1.35
CA GLN A 361 22.24 14.55 -1.69
C GLN A 361 22.30 13.33 -0.76
N GLU A 362 22.52 12.15 -1.35
CA GLU A 362 22.72 10.88 -0.66
C GLU A 362 23.89 10.94 0.33
N THR A 363 23.62 10.74 1.61
CA THR A 363 24.64 10.31 2.55
C THR A 363 24.79 8.79 2.43
N ALA A 364 26.01 8.33 2.18
CA ALA A 364 26.39 6.94 1.96
C ALA A 364 25.94 6.01 3.11
N PHE A 365 24.90 5.21 2.86
CA PHE A 365 24.49 4.10 3.72
C PHE A 365 24.04 2.89 2.90
N ASP A 366 24.98 2.37 2.09
CA ASP A 366 24.74 1.15 1.29
C ASP A 366 25.68 0.00 1.65
N THR A 367 25.95 -0.20 2.94
CA THR A 367 26.68 -1.41 3.35
C THR A 367 26.09 -2.00 4.63
N MET A 368 24.92 -2.63 4.54
CA MET A 368 24.45 -3.63 5.51
C MET A 368 23.25 -4.40 4.94
N ASN A 369 23.47 -5.20 3.92
CA ASN A 369 22.60 -6.33 3.56
C ASN A 369 23.43 -7.33 2.74
N SER A 370 24.23 -8.11 3.41
CA SER A 370 24.72 -9.42 2.96
C SER A 370 24.28 -10.48 3.92
#